data_5202be3ecb10b8f3d90cd15817ea246b
#
_entry.id   5202be3ecb10b8f3d90cd15817ea246b
#
_cell.length_a   1.000
_cell.length_b   1.000
_cell.length_c   1.000
_cell.angle_alpha   90.00
_cell.angle_beta   90.00
_cell.angle_gamma   90.00
#
_symmetry.space_group_name_H-M   'P 1'
#
loop_
_entity.id
_entity.type
_entity.pdbx_description
1 polymer ?
#
loop_
_entity_poly.entity_id
_entity_poly.type
_entity_poly.pdbx_seq_one_letter_code
_entity_poly.pdbx_strand_id
1 'polypeptide(L)'
;MSFLNAKILVLTMLVFGAVVLARTTDVRLPGNHRGYEPVQPIAYSHRLHAGELGIDCLFCHYGAERSRHAGIPPASVCMTCHATVTAGFDAILQERQAAEAEEREPEIVVSNELRKLYDALGLGPDLQPDPEATPTPIPWVRVHNVPDFVYFDHRVHVARGVACETCHGPVQAMERVSQFSSLSMGWCMDCHRDSPALLGAPADERHEHVSTDCSACHY
;
A
#
# COMPACT_ATOMS: atom_id res chain seq x y z
N MET A 1 -19.46 -44.63 -27.10
CA MET A 1 -19.64 -43.54 -26.08
C MET A 1 -20.95 -42.86 -26.39
N SER A 2 -21.88 -42.78 -25.40
CA SER A 2 -23.16 -42.16 -25.68
C SER A 2 -23.00 -40.63 -25.81
N PHE A 3 -23.85 -39.99 -26.61
CA PHE A 3 -23.88 -38.52 -26.79
C PHE A 3 -23.93 -37.75 -25.47
N LEU A 4 -24.50 -38.33 -24.43
CA LEU A 4 -24.55 -37.79 -23.08
C LEU A 4 -23.15 -37.70 -22.44
N ASN A 5 -22.32 -38.74 -22.57
CA ASN A 5 -20.97 -38.78 -22.03
C ASN A 5 -20.05 -37.75 -22.69
N ALA A 6 -20.21 -37.54 -24.04
CA ALA A 6 -19.46 -36.53 -24.74
C ALA A 6 -19.80 -35.08 -24.27
N LYS A 7 -21.10 -34.81 -24.05
CA LYS A 7 -21.55 -33.48 -23.52
C LYS A 7 -21.01 -33.23 -22.11
N ILE A 8 -21.05 -34.24 -21.24
CA ILE A 8 -20.51 -34.14 -19.88
C ILE A 8 -19.01 -33.87 -19.92
N LEU A 9 -18.26 -34.58 -20.78
CA LEU A 9 -16.80 -34.38 -20.90
C LEU A 9 -16.47 -32.96 -21.37
N VAL A 10 -17.17 -32.43 -22.38
CA VAL A 10 -16.98 -31.06 -22.86
C VAL A 10 -17.29 -30.05 -21.80
N LEU A 11 -18.40 -30.20 -21.06
CA LEU A 11 -18.76 -29.29 -19.97
C LEU A 11 -17.70 -29.30 -18.87
N THR A 12 -17.22 -30.48 -18.50
CA THR A 12 -16.15 -30.61 -17.47
C THR A 12 -14.85 -29.94 -17.91
N MET A 13 -14.46 -30.08 -19.17
CA MET A 13 -13.29 -29.39 -19.73
C MET A 13 -13.46 -27.86 -19.73
N LEU A 14 -14.65 -27.36 -20.11
CA LEU A 14 -14.94 -25.93 -20.09
C LEU A 14 -14.90 -25.34 -18.67
N VAL A 15 -15.50 -26.02 -17.70
CA VAL A 15 -15.44 -25.63 -16.28
C VAL A 15 -14.02 -25.65 -15.76
N PHE A 16 -13.27 -26.71 -16.04
CA PHE A 16 -11.87 -26.83 -15.65
C PHE A 16 -11.02 -25.72 -16.28
N GLY A 17 -11.18 -25.48 -17.59
CA GLY A 17 -10.51 -24.38 -18.29
C GLY A 17 -10.84 -23.01 -17.70
N ALA A 18 -12.10 -22.76 -17.38
CA ALA A 18 -12.53 -21.53 -16.74
C ALA A 18 -11.92 -21.36 -15.33
N VAL A 19 -11.87 -22.43 -14.54
CA VAL A 19 -11.23 -22.43 -13.21
C VAL A 19 -9.72 -22.18 -13.32
N VAL A 20 -9.04 -22.83 -14.26
CA VAL A 20 -7.60 -22.60 -14.50
C VAL A 20 -7.37 -21.16 -14.95
N LEU A 21 -8.17 -20.66 -15.89
CA LEU A 21 -8.07 -19.28 -16.35
C LEU A 21 -8.30 -18.28 -15.20
N ALA A 22 -9.32 -18.51 -14.38
CA ALA A 22 -9.59 -17.66 -13.20
C ALA A 22 -8.48 -17.70 -12.14
N ARG A 23 -7.69 -18.79 -12.08
CA ARG A 23 -6.54 -18.93 -11.18
C ARG A 23 -5.25 -18.33 -11.75
N THR A 24 -5.10 -18.30 -13.06
CA THR A 24 -3.89 -17.79 -13.75
C THR A 24 -4.02 -16.31 -14.15
N THR A 25 -5.24 -15.80 -14.27
CA THR A 25 -5.52 -14.39 -14.51
C THR A 25 -6.03 -13.76 -13.23
N ASP A 26 -5.53 -12.56 -12.90
CA ASP A 26 -6.03 -11.75 -11.77
C ASP A 26 -7.45 -11.20 -12.05
N VAL A 27 -8.36 -12.08 -12.51
CA VAL A 27 -9.77 -11.72 -12.70
C VAL A 27 -10.39 -11.48 -11.34
N ARG A 28 -10.55 -10.23 -11.00
CA ARG A 28 -11.23 -9.80 -9.77
C ARG A 28 -12.63 -9.30 -10.14
N LEU A 29 -13.61 -9.74 -9.37
CA LEU A 29 -14.95 -9.21 -9.52
C LEU A 29 -14.96 -7.72 -9.20
N PRO A 30 -15.71 -6.90 -9.97
CA PRO A 30 -15.85 -5.47 -9.66
C PRO A 30 -16.27 -5.27 -8.20
N GLY A 31 -15.55 -4.40 -7.48
CA GLY A 31 -15.84 -4.06 -6.09
C GLY A 31 -15.26 -4.98 -5.03
N ASN A 32 -14.45 -5.98 -5.39
CA ASN A 32 -13.76 -6.82 -4.38
C ASN A 32 -12.28 -7.03 -4.75
N HIS A 33 -11.45 -6.15 -4.23
CA HIS A 33 -9.98 -6.25 -4.34
C HIS A 33 -9.33 -6.86 -3.09
N ARG A 34 -10.10 -7.44 -2.17
CA ARG A 34 -9.57 -8.05 -0.94
C ARG A 34 -8.48 -9.07 -1.26
N GLY A 35 -7.34 -8.95 -0.57
CA GLY A 35 -6.15 -9.77 -0.79
C GLY A 35 -5.34 -9.40 -2.04
N TYR A 36 -5.64 -8.28 -2.71
CA TYR A 36 -4.80 -7.77 -3.78
C TYR A 36 -3.50 -7.21 -3.21
N GLU A 37 -2.38 -7.77 -3.64
CA GLU A 37 -1.03 -7.51 -3.13
C GLU A 37 -0.05 -7.40 -4.30
N PRO A 38 -0.08 -6.29 -5.04
CA PRO A 38 0.77 -6.14 -6.22
C PRO A 38 2.23 -5.94 -5.85
N VAL A 39 3.12 -6.36 -6.75
CA VAL A 39 4.53 -5.98 -6.69
C VAL A 39 4.63 -4.48 -6.98
N GLN A 40 5.38 -3.79 -6.13
CA GLN A 40 5.62 -2.35 -6.29
C GLN A 40 6.95 -2.10 -7.02
N PRO A 41 7.12 -0.94 -7.68
CA PRO A 41 8.37 -0.58 -8.36
C PRO A 41 9.58 -0.60 -7.43
N ILE A 42 9.39 -0.12 -6.20
CA ILE A 42 10.36 -0.21 -5.09
C ILE A 42 9.75 -1.12 -4.03
N ALA A 43 10.49 -2.12 -3.58
CA ALA A 43 10.05 -3.04 -2.53
C ALA A 43 10.07 -2.34 -1.16
N TYR A 44 9.13 -1.41 -0.97
CA TYR A 44 8.97 -0.71 0.31
C TYR A 44 8.29 -1.62 1.34
N SER A 45 8.95 -1.84 2.48
CA SER A 45 8.44 -2.66 3.57
C SER A 45 7.78 -1.80 4.64
N HIS A 46 6.46 -1.91 4.80
CA HIS A 46 5.77 -1.29 5.93
C HIS A 46 6.11 -1.98 7.25
N ARG A 47 6.37 -3.30 7.22
CA ARG A 47 6.81 -4.05 8.40
C ARG A 47 8.09 -3.45 8.98
N LEU A 48 9.06 -3.14 8.14
CA LEU A 48 10.29 -2.51 8.60
C LEU A 48 10.05 -1.09 9.12
N HIS A 49 9.40 -0.22 8.33
CA HIS A 49 9.29 1.21 8.66
C HIS A 49 8.27 1.48 9.78
N ALA A 50 7.04 0.99 9.63
CA ALA A 50 5.98 1.24 10.60
C ALA A 50 6.00 0.23 11.76
N GLY A 51 6.39 -1.04 11.50
CA GLY A 51 6.43 -2.08 12.52
C GLY A 51 7.70 -2.03 13.36
N GLU A 52 8.86 -2.27 12.77
CA GLU A 52 10.11 -2.42 13.50
C GLU A 52 10.70 -1.08 13.94
N LEU A 53 10.64 -0.06 13.06
CA LEU A 53 11.16 1.29 13.36
C LEU A 53 10.13 2.18 14.06
N GLY A 54 8.85 1.78 14.10
CA GLY A 54 7.79 2.52 14.78
C GLY A 54 7.48 3.88 14.17
N ILE A 55 7.74 4.07 12.86
CA ILE A 55 7.43 5.33 12.18
C ILE A 55 5.91 5.47 12.06
N ASP A 56 5.37 6.59 12.53
CA ASP A 56 3.93 6.87 12.50
C ASP A 56 3.39 6.93 11.07
N CYS A 57 2.16 6.44 10.86
CA CYS A 57 1.50 6.42 9.56
C CYS A 57 1.40 7.82 8.94
N LEU A 58 1.09 8.83 9.76
CA LEU A 58 0.88 10.21 9.34
C LEU A 58 2.19 10.95 9.03
N PHE A 59 3.34 10.41 9.44
CA PHE A 59 4.63 10.95 8.99
C PHE A 59 4.76 10.88 7.45
N CYS A 60 4.32 9.77 6.87
CA CYS A 60 4.36 9.57 5.42
C CYS A 60 3.02 9.92 4.76
N HIS A 61 1.90 9.52 5.37
CA HIS A 61 0.55 9.70 4.83
C HIS A 61 -0.16 10.94 5.44
N TYR A 62 0.57 12.05 5.60
CA TYR A 62 0.05 13.30 6.18
C TYR A 62 -1.16 13.87 5.43
N GLY A 63 -1.39 13.45 4.18
CA GLY A 63 -2.57 13.80 3.41
C GLY A 63 -3.87 13.27 4.01
N ALA A 64 -3.82 12.18 4.82
CA ALA A 64 -5.01 11.58 5.41
C ALA A 64 -5.78 12.52 6.36
N GLU A 65 -5.09 13.44 7.03
CA GLU A 65 -5.72 14.44 7.91
C GLU A 65 -6.21 15.67 7.15
N ARG A 66 -5.69 15.94 5.96
CA ARG A 66 -5.85 17.24 5.28
C ARG A 66 -6.56 17.13 3.95
N SER A 67 -6.69 15.92 3.40
CA SER A 67 -7.25 15.66 2.08
C SER A 67 -8.16 14.44 2.10
N ARG A 68 -9.05 14.35 1.11
CA ARG A 68 -9.81 13.11 0.87
C ARG A 68 -8.89 11.91 0.58
N HIS A 69 -7.73 12.17 0.00
CA HIS A 69 -6.73 11.15 -0.32
C HIS A 69 -5.57 11.22 0.69
N ALA A 70 -5.23 10.09 1.30
CA ALA A 70 -4.04 10.00 2.14
C ALA A 70 -2.76 10.26 1.34
N GLY A 71 -2.76 9.82 0.09
CA GLY A 71 -1.64 9.98 -0.82
C GLY A 71 -0.49 9.02 -0.55
N ILE A 72 0.44 8.98 -1.49
CA ILE A 72 1.76 8.38 -1.32
C ILE A 72 2.73 9.56 -1.13
N PRO A 73 3.63 9.50 -0.14
CA PRO A 73 4.56 10.60 0.11
C PRO A 73 5.46 10.82 -1.10
N PRO A 74 5.82 12.07 -1.40
CA PRO A 74 6.83 12.35 -2.42
C PRO A 74 8.19 11.74 -2.01
N ALA A 75 9.04 11.41 -2.98
CA ALA A 75 10.34 10.80 -2.76
C ALA A 75 11.25 11.60 -1.80
N SER A 76 11.05 12.92 -1.71
CA SER A 76 11.76 13.80 -0.77
C SER A 76 11.50 13.43 0.71
N VAL A 77 10.35 12.85 1.05
CA VAL A 77 10.08 12.36 2.42
C VAL A 77 10.98 11.16 2.72
N CYS A 78 11.21 10.28 1.76
CA CYS A 78 12.14 9.16 1.92
C CYS A 78 13.56 9.66 2.20
N MET A 79 13.97 10.75 1.55
CA MET A 79 15.30 11.35 1.70
C MET A 79 15.55 11.98 3.07
N THR A 80 14.52 12.14 3.92
CA THR A 80 14.71 12.58 5.31
C THR A 80 15.67 11.64 6.07
N CYS A 81 15.61 10.33 5.77
CA CYS A 81 16.51 9.33 6.34
C CYS A 81 17.48 8.78 5.28
N HIS A 82 17.00 8.55 4.06
CA HIS A 82 17.78 7.88 3.01
C HIS A 82 18.80 8.79 2.32
N ALA A 83 18.92 10.04 2.72
CA ALA A 83 20.11 10.86 2.41
C ALA A 83 21.39 10.31 3.08
N THR A 84 21.24 9.53 4.17
CA THR A 84 22.36 9.00 4.95
C THR A 84 22.26 7.48 5.16
N VAL A 85 21.06 6.92 5.21
CA VAL A 85 20.82 5.48 5.33
C VAL A 85 20.65 4.90 3.93
N THR A 86 21.75 4.46 3.33
CA THR A 86 21.83 4.08 1.91
C THR A 86 21.77 2.58 1.65
N ALA A 87 22.02 1.78 2.70
CA ALA A 87 21.95 0.31 2.66
C ALA A 87 21.71 -0.24 4.07
N GLY A 88 21.54 -1.56 4.18
CA GLY A 88 21.51 -2.26 5.46
C GLY A 88 22.85 -2.13 6.19
N PHE A 89 22.80 -2.11 7.53
CA PHE A 89 23.96 -1.94 8.39
C PHE A 89 25.09 -2.93 8.07
N ASP A 90 24.74 -4.20 7.84
CA ASP A 90 25.73 -5.25 7.55
C ASP A 90 26.52 -4.98 6.27
N ALA A 91 25.86 -4.48 5.21
CA ALA A 91 26.52 -4.15 3.96
C ALA A 91 27.48 -2.95 4.13
N ILE A 92 27.08 -1.93 4.90
CA ILE A 92 27.92 -0.78 5.21
C ILE A 92 29.11 -1.22 6.05
N LEU A 93 28.91 -2.10 7.01
CA LEU A 93 29.99 -2.62 7.88
C LEU A 93 30.98 -3.46 7.06
N GLN A 94 30.51 -4.31 6.16
CA GLN A 94 31.37 -5.11 5.28
C GLN A 94 32.26 -4.21 4.40
N GLU A 95 31.68 -3.16 3.79
CA GLU A 95 32.46 -2.23 2.99
C GLU A 95 33.53 -1.51 3.83
N ARG A 96 33.20 -1.05 5.03
CA ARG A 96 34.17 -0.41 5.93
C ARG A 96 35.34 -1.34 6.28
N GLN A 97 35.05 -2.61 6.58
CA GLN A 97 36.09 -3.61 6.89
C GLN A 97 36.95 -3.91 5.66
N ALA A 98 36.35 -4.01 4.46
CA ALA A 98 37.09 -4.21 3.24
C ALA A 98 38.01 -3.01 2.91
N ALA A 99 37.49 -1.81 3.04
CA ALA A 99 38.23 -0.58 2.80
C ALA A 99 39.44 -0.43 3.77
N GLU A 100 39.21 -0.77 5.05
CA GLU A 100 40.29 -0.76 6.06
C GLU A 100 41.39 -1.80 5.72
N ALA A 101 40.98 -3.01 5.29
CA ALA A 101 41.94 -4.06 4.91
C ALA A 101 42.74 -3.73 3.63
N GLU A 102 42.12 -2.94 2.73
CA GLU A 102 42.73 -2.51 1.47
C GLU A 102 43.40 -1.12 1.56
N GLU A 103 43.43 -0.50 2.75
CA GLU A 103 44.00 0.83 3.02
C GLU A 103 43.42 1.93 2.08
N ARG A 104 42.09 1.87 1.82
CA ARG A 104 41.34 2.83 0.99
C ARG A 104 40.19 3.49 1.74
N GLU A 105 39.67 4.59 1.23
CA GLU A 105 38.43 5.16 1.74
C GLU A 105 37.23 4.25 1.41
N PRO A 106 36.24 4.13 2.34
CA PRO A 106 35.01 3.36 2.07
C PRO A 106 34.19 4.00 0.95
N GLU A 107 33.65 3.18 0.08
CA GLU A 107 32.71 3.60 -0.95
C GLU A 107 31.28 3.73 -0.39
N ILE A 108 30.43 4.50 -1.09
CA ILE A 108 29.01 4.62 -0.74
C ILE A 108 28.28 3.34 -1.17
N VAL A 109 27.87 2.53 -0.18
CA VAL A 109 27.07 1.33 -0.43
C VAL A 109 25.62 1.73 -0.57
N VAL A 110 24.99 1.37 -1.68
CA VAL A 110 23.57 1.61 -1.94
C VAL A 110 22.86 0.29 -2.21
N SER A 111 21.78 0.01 -1.48
CA SER A 111 20.95 -1.17 -1.77
C SER A 111 20.23 -1.03 -3.10
N ASN A 112 19.91 -2.17 -3.75
CA ASN A 112 19.24 -2.17 -5.05
C ASN A 112 17.90 -1.42 -5.04
N GLU A 113 17.15 -1.50 -3.94
CA GLU A 113 15.86 -0.83 -3.84
C GLU A 113 16.01 0.68 -3.63
N LEU A 114 17.01 1.12 -2.87
CA LEU A 114 17.30 2.54 -2.71
C LEU A 114 17.94 3.14 -3.96
N ARG A 115 18.67 2.35 -4.76
CA ARG A 115 19.14 2.82 -6.07
C ARG A 115 17.98 3.27 -6.95
N LYS A 116 16.87 2.52 -6.99
CA LYS A 116 15.67 2.90 -7.74
C LYS A 116 15.06 4.23 -7.25
N LEU A 117 15.12 4.50 -5.92
CA LEU A 117 14.68 5.78 -5.37
C LEU A 117 15.58 6.92 -5.83
N TYR A 118 16.90 6.72 -5.77
CA TYR A 118 17.86 7.75 -6.18
C TYR A 118 17.82 8.01 -7.68
N ASP A 119 17.68 6.99 -8.49
CA ASP A 119 17.49 7.11 -9.95
C ASP A 119 16.20 7.91 -10.26
N ALA A 120 15.10 7.63 -9.54
CA ALA A 120 13.86 8.40 -9.68
C ALA A 120 14.01 9.88 -9.30
N LEU A 121 14.94 10.19 -8.40
CA LEU A 121 15.30 11.56 -8.00
C LEU A 121 16.36 12.21 -8.90
N GLY A 122 16.94 11.47 -9.85
CA GLY A 122 18.03 11.95 -10.70
C GLY A 122 19.33 12.12 -9.94
N LEU A 123 19.63 11.24 -8.97
CA LEU A 123 20.88 11.29 -8.20
C LEU A 123 21.94 10.36 -8.80
N GLY A 124 23.16 10.87 -8.91
CA GLY A 124 24.34 10.11 -9.33
C GLY A 124 24.83 9.10 -8.28
N PRO A 125 25.93 8.39 -8.57
CA PRO A 125 26.53 7.42 -7.64
C PRO A 125 27.00 8.02 -6.31
N ASP A 126 27.35 9.30 -6.31
CA ASP A 126 27.76 10.09 -5.15
C ASP A 126 26.57 10.69 -4.37
N LEU A 127 25.34 10.32 -4.75
CA LEU A 127 24.08 10.84 -4.21
C LEU A 127 23.89 12.35 -4.39
N GLN A 128 24.64 12.96 -5.31
CA GLN A 128 24.42 14.35 -5.72
C GLN A 128 23.52 14.40 -6.96
N PRO A 129 22.83 15.54 -7.21
CA PRO A 129 22.04 15.71 -8.42
C PRO A 129 22.92 15.53 -9.67
N ASP A 130 22.54 14.60 -10.54
CA ASP A 130 23.18 14.38 -11.83
C ASP A 130 22.57 15.35 -12.86
N PRO A 131 23.36 16.28 -13.44
CA PRO A 131 22.85 17.25 -14.41
C PRO A 131 22.33 16.62 -15.70
N GLU A 132 22.75 15.40 -16.03
CA GLU A 132 22.29 14.66 -17.21
C GLU A 132 21.04 13.82 -16.92
N ALA A 133 20.70 13.57 -15.66
CA ALA A 133 19.53 12.79 -15.26
C ALA A 133 18.27 13.67 -15.20
N THR A 134 17.15 13.10 -15.62
CA THR A 134 15.84 13.73 -15.47
C THR A 134 15.05 13.00 -14.38
N PRO A 135 14.68 13.66 -13.27
CA PRO A 135 13.85 13.04 -12.24
C PRO A 135 12.52 12.53 -12.81
N THR A 136 12.11 11.36 -12.38
CA THR A 136 10.87 10.71 -12.84
C THR A 136 10.01 10.28 -11.67
N PRO A 137 8.67 10.41 -11.75
CA PRO A 137 7.78 9.91 -10.72
C PRO A 137 7.90 8.37 -10.58
N ILE A 138 7.89 7.88 -9.35
CA ILE A 138 7.83 6.44 -9.09
C ILE A 138 6.40 5.96 -9.42
N PRO A 139 6.23 5.00 -10.36
CA PRO A 139 4.92 4.55 -10.83
C PRO A 139 4.28 3.53 -9.86
N TRP A 140 3.95 3.99 -8.64
CA TRP A 140 3.32 3.16 -7.62
C TRP A 140 2.02 2.52 -8.10
N VAL A 141 1.85 1.24 -7.81
CA VAL A 141 0.63 0.50 -8.14
C VAL A 141 -0.40 0.68 -7.02
N ARG A 142 -1.58 1.17 -7.39
CA ARG A 142 -2.70 1.35 -6.45
C ARG A 142 -3.14 0.00 -5.88
N VAL A 143 -3.15 -0.11 -4.55
CA VAL A 143 -3.57 -1.35 -3.83
C VAL A 143 -5.04 -1.28 -3.47
N HIS A 144 -5.45 -0.25 -2.74
CA HIS A 144 -6.82 -0.09 -2.27
C HIS A 144 -7.70 0.51 -3.36
N ASN A 145 -8.81 -0.15 -3.63
CA ASN A 145 -9.74 0.26 -4.67
C ASN A 145 -11.16 0.47 -4.13
N VAL A 146 -11.65 1.69 -4.31
CA VAL A 146 -13.05 2.05 -4.16
C VAL A 146 -13.53 2.50 -5.55
N PRO A 147 -14.74 2.08 -6.02
CA PRO A 147 -15.25 2.50 -7.32
C PRO A 147 -15.30 4.02 -7.47
N ASP A 148 -15.09 4.52 -8.69
CA ASP A 148 -14.95 5.96 -8.96
C ASP A 148 -16.20 6.78 -8.64
N PHE A 149 -17.38 6.14 -8.65
CA PHE A 149 -18.65 6.75 -8.26
C PHE A 149 -18.87 6.83 -6.74
N VAL A 150 -17.87 6.40 -5.92
CA VAL A 150 -17.92 6.48 -4.46
C VAL A 150 -17.05 7.62 -3.98
N TYR A 151 -17.66 8.54 -3.25
CA TYR A 151 -16.95 9.59 -2.55
C TYR A 151 -16.48 9.07 -1.18
N PHE A 152 -15.17 8.91 -1.01
CA PHE A 152 -14.56 8.58 0.27
C PHE A 152 -13.60 9.70 0.68
N ASP A 153 -13.65 10.09 1.95
CA ASP A 153 -12.79 11.16 2.49
C ASP A 153 -12.08 10.68 3.77
N HIS A 154 -10.77 10.57 3.71
CA HIS A 154 -9.96 10.18 4.87
C HIS A 154 -10.10 11.15 6.05
N ARG A 155 -10.15 12.47 5.79
CA ARG A 155 -10.17 13.51 6.83
C ARG A 155 -11.24 13.28 7.88
N VAL A 156 -12.45 12.95 7.45
CA VAL A 156 -13.59 12.80 8.39
C VAL A 156 -13.43 11.55 9.24
N HIS A 157 -12.83 10.49 8.71
CA HIS A 157 -12.57 9.26 9.45
C HIS A 157 -11.42 9.45 10.45
N VAL A 158 -10.31 10.04 10.01
CA VAL A 158 -9.15 10.35 10.86
C VAL A 158 -9.53 11.34 11.97
N ALA A 159 -10.26 12.40 11.64
CA ALA A 159 -10.72 13.37 12.63
C ALA A 159 -11.69 12.77 13.67
N ARG A 160 -12.35 11.66 13.36
CA ARG A 160 -13.20 10.90 14.29
C ARG A 160 -12.44 9.83 15.08
N GLY A 161 -11.12 9.76 14.93
CA GLY A 161 -10.27 8.81 15.64
C GLY A 161 -10.39 7.35 15.14
N VAL A 162 -10.89 7.14 13.91
CA VAL A 162 -10.89 5.80 13.31
C VAL A 162 -9.45 5.38 13.04
N ALA A 163 -9.00 4.31 13.69
CA ALA A 163 -7.64 3.80 13.50
C ALA A 163 -7.42 3.32 12.06
N CYS A 164 -6.22 3.56 11.53
CA CYS A 164 -5.86 3.20 10.15
C CYS A 164 -6.08 1.72 9.87
N GLU A 165 -5.73 0.87 10.85
CA GLU A 165 -5.82 -0.59 10.77
C GLU A 165 -7.27 -1.10 10.66
N THR A 166 -8.26 -0.32 11.09
CA THR A 166 -9.67 -0.68 10.96
C THR A 166 -10.04 -0.95 9.49
N CYS A 167 -9.48 -0.18 8.57
CA CYS A 167 -9.72 -0.31 7.14
C CYS A 167 -8.58 -1.03 6.42
N HIS A 168 -7.34 -0.69 6.77
CA HIS A 168 -6.15 -1.16 6.07
C HIS A 168 -5.57 -2.48 6.62
N GLY A 169 -6.08 -2.96 7.77
CA GLY A 169 -5.53 -4.12 8.47
C GLY A 169 -4.18 -3.83 9.12
N PRO A 170 -3.45 -4.87 9.55
CA PRO A 170 -2.18 -4.72 10.28
C PRO A 170 -1.02 -4.37 9.32
N VAL A 171 -1.07 -3.18 8.70
CA VAL A 171 -0.09 -2.72 7.70
C VAL A 171 1.33 -2.76 8.25
N GLN A 172 1.49 -2.46 9.55
CA GLN A 172 2.78 -2.54 10.27
C GLN A 172 3.35 -3.96 10.36
N ALA A 173 2.60 -4.99 9.96
CA ALA A 173 3.09 -6.36 9.83
C ALA A 173 3.27 -6.80 8.37
N MET A 174 2.97 -5.93 7.41
CA MET A 174 2.99 -6.27 5.98
C MET A 174 4.34 -5.92 5.35
N GLU A 175 5.02 -6.91 4.81
CA GLU A 175 6.19 -6.70 3.94
C GLU A 175 5.76 -6.04 2.63
N ARG A 176 4.69 -6.54 2.04
CA ARG A 176 4.01 -5.97 0.88
C ARG A 176 2.57 -5.68 1.26
N VAL A 177 2.12 -4.46 0.99
CA VAL A 177 0.75 -4.06 1.35
C VAL A 177 -0.26 -4.78 0.49
N SER A 178 -1.28 -5.34 1.14
CA SER A 178 -2.45 -5.91 0.50
C SER A 178 -3.73 -5.18 0.92
N GLN A 179 -4.76 -5.19 0.07
CA GLN A 179 -6.07 -4.72 0.48
C GLN A 179 -6.69 -5.71 1.47
N PHE A 180 -6.71 -5.36 2.74
CA PHE A 180 -7.21 -6.22 3.83
C PHE A 180 -8.74 -6.29 3.85
N SER A 181 -9.42 -5.14 3.90
CA SER A 181 -10.87 -5.05 3.95
C SER A 181 -11.48 -5.11 2.55
N SER A 182 -12.74 -5.57 2.46
CA SER A 182 -13.43 -5.66 1.17
C SER A 182 -13.67 -4.29 0.53
N LEU A 183 -13.85 -3.25 1.36
CA LEU A 183 -14.26 -1.90 0.97
C LEU A 183 -15.54 -1.89 0.14
N SER A 184 -16.39 -2.92 0.32
CA SER A 184 -17.72 -3.00 -0.32
C SER A 184 -18.70 -2.05 0.37
N MET A 185 -19.78 -1.68 -0.34
CA MET A 185 -20.85 -0.86 0.23
C MET A 185 -21.39 -1.46 1.55
N GLY A 186 -21.64 -2.79 1.59
CA GLY A 186 -22.09 -3.47 2.81
C GLY A 186 -21.13 -3.29 3.97
N TRP A 187 -19.83 -3.47 3.73
CA TRP A 187 -18.80 -3.30 4.75
C TRP A 187 -18.75 -1.85 5.31
N CYS A 188 -18.88 -0.85 4.45
CA CYS A 188 -18.96 0.55 4.89
C CYS A 188 -20.23 0.81 5.70
N MET A 189 -21.40 0.31 5.21
CA MET A 189 -22.69 0.49 5.85
C MET A 189 -22.77 -0.21 7.21
N ASP A 190 -22.16 -1.38 7.38
CA ASP A 190 -22.11 -2.09 8.67
C ASP A 190 -21.33 -1.23 9.68
N CYS A 191 -20.16 -0.72 9.32
CA CYS A 191 -19.42 0.20 10.18
C CYS A 191 -20.21 1.47 10.53
N HIS A 192 -20.88 2.09 9.55
CA HIS A 192 -21.66 3.31 9.77
C HIS A 192 -22.90 3.07 10.65
N ARG A 193 -23.49 1.87 10.63
CA ARG A 193 -24.60 1.52 11.53
C ARG A 193 -24.13 1.19 12.94
N ASP A 194 -22.97 0.50 13.06
CA ASP A 194 -22.48 -0.02 14.34
C ASP A 194 -21.41 0.88 14.98
N SER A 195 -21.05 2.00 14.34
CA SER A 195 -19.95 2.88 14.74
C SER A 195 -20.02 3.43 16.17
N PRO A 196 -21.19 3.59 16.83
CA PRO A 196 -21.22 3.98 18.23
C PRO A 196 -20.44 3.06 19.14
N ALA A 197 -20.51 1.73 18.89
CA ALA A 197 -19.78 0.72 19.64
C ALA A 197 -18.28 0.68 19.35
N LEU A 198 -17.88 0.98 18.09
CA LEU A 198 -16.49 0.92 17.65
C LEU A 198 -15.66 2.11 18.10
N LEU A 199 -16.28 3.29 18.29
CA LEU A 199 -15.58 4.52 18.64
C LEU A 199 -15.52 4.79 20.14
N GLY A 200 -15.95 3.83 20.97
CA GLY A 200 -15.82 3.89 22.44
C GLY A 200 -16.52 5.06 23.14
N ALA A 201 -17.37 5.87 22.48
CA ALA A 201 -18.08 7.02 23.02
C ALA A 201 -19.56 6.67 23.41
N PRO A 202 -20.25 7.34 24.38
CA PRO A 202 -21.63 7.05 24.79
C PRO A 202 -22.64 7.09 23.61
N ALA A 203 -23.58 6.18 23.58
CA ALA A 203 -24.49 5.95 22.44
C ALA A 203 -25.40 7.16 22.12
N ASP A 204 -25.57 8.06 23.07
CA ASP A 204 -26.47 9.22 23.02
C ASP A 204 -25.88 10.44 22.27
N GLU A 205 -24.55 10.59 22.25
CA GLU A 205 -23.91 11.75 21.62
C GLU A 205 -23.47 11.53 20.17
N ARG A 206 -23.62 10.32 19.60
CA ARG A 206 -22.92 9.88 18.38
C ARG A 206 -23.81 9.50 17.22
N HIS A 207 -25.05 9.14 17.48
CA HIS A 207 -25.98 8.75 16.41
C HIS A 207 -26.34 9.90 15.46
N GLU A 208 -26.09 11.14 15.87
CA GLU A 208 -26.49 12.31 15.11
C GLU A 208 -25.62 12.61 13.87
N HIS A 209 -24.45 11.92 13.69
CA HIS A 209 -23.47 12.40 12.71
C HIS A 209 -22.86 11.36 11.76
N VAL A 210 -23.18 10.06 11.88
CA VAL A 210 -22.70 9.08 10.91
C VAL A 210 -23.77 8.85 9.85
N SER A 211 -23.58 9.47 8.68
CA SER A 211 -24.56 9.39 7.60
C SER A 211 -24.60 8.01 6.98
N THR A 212 -25.82 7.49 6.82
CA THR A 212 -26.14 6.33 5.98
C THR A 212 -26.91 6.72 4.71
N ASP A 213 -26.98 8.02 4.44
CA ASP A 213 -27.61 8.55 3.23
C ASP A 213 -26.80 8.19 2.00
N CYS A 214 -27.50 7.81 0.93
CA CYS A 214 -26.86 7.41 -0.33
C CYS A 214 -25.98 8.54 -0.89
N SER A 215 -26.44 9.79 -0.80
CA SER A 215 -25.75 10.96 -1.34
C SER A 215 -24.47 11.35 -0.54
N ALA A 216 -24.31 10.82 0.67
CA ALA A 216 -23.08 11.06 1.45
C ALA A 216 -21.86 10.28 0.87
N CYS A 217 -22.13 9.19 0.14
CA CYS A 217 -21.11 8.31 -0.41
C CYS A 217 -21.16 8.19 -1.94
N HIS A 218 -22.26 8.56 -2.57
CA HIS A 218 -22.47 8.45 -4.02
C HIS A 218 -22.87 9.80 -4.62
N TYR A 219 -22.40 10.06 -5.86
CA TYR A 219 -22.74 11.24 -6.67
C TYR A 219 -23.06 10.86 -8.10
#